data_ecb85486ec0dcf43b007191ea4a3f179
#
_entry.id   ecb85486ec0dcf43b007191ea4a3f179
#
_cell.length_a   1.000
_cell.length_b   1.000
_cell.length_c   1.000
_cell.angle_alpha   90.00
_cell.angle_beta   90.00
_cell.angle_gamma   90.00
#
_symmetry.space_group_name_H-M   'P 1'
#
loop_
_entity.id
_entity.type
_entity.pdbx_description
1 polymer ?
#
loop_
_entity_poly.entity_id
_entity_poly.type
_entity_poly.pdbx_seq_one_letter_code
_entity_poly.pdbx_strand_id
1 'polypeptide(L)'
;MKNIQEHITVVIPRRGINDEGKGKKHALYRLISAAETEYVWMQDDDVAFAANGKRKSENGKVNLDSDLLFLTLRMESESEHPSLLERLQIAEYAAIQQLTIETAKRGHAVMCSGANLIAKRDRWLESYEDLHPEIPSGDDMFLLESFKRRGLKIAVSESEELTAIVRPHTSWKAFFRQRMRWAGKAPKYKDKDILRCGAIVLGMNLLQLVCPLVLLVKFPIEYRLIRRRDKSVSLGTALLLEIVYPIYILYTLIGGLFRKCW
;
A
#
# COMPACT_ATOMS: atom_id res chain seq x y z
N MET A 1 0.19 -16.86 19.67
CA MET A 1 -0.02 -15.41 19.48
C MET A 1 0.81 -14.67 20.51
N LYS A 2 1.73 -13.81 20.07
CA LYS A 2 2.65 -13.07 20.93
C LYS A 2 2.02 -11.72 21.33
N ASN A 3 2.36 -11.22 22.53
CA ASN A 3 1.94 -9.89 22.97
C ASN A 3 2.72 -8.83 22.16
N ILE A 4 2.02 -7.85 21.59
CA ILE A 4 2.64 -6.82 20.73
C ILE A 4 3.67 -6.02 21.52
N GLN A 5 3.38 -5.63 22.75
CA GLN A 5 4.26 -4.76 23.56
C GLN A 5 5.64 -5.36 23.87
N GLU A 6 5.73 -6.69 24.00
CA GLU A 6 6.98 -7.36 24.39
C GLU A 6 7.88 -7.68 23.20
N HIS A 7 7.32 -7.73 22.00
CA HIS A 7 8.02 -8.25 20.82
C HIS A 7 8.13 -7.27 19.64
N ILE A 8 7.46 -6.12 19.72
CA ILE A 8 7.36 -5.18 18.59
C ILE A 8 7.67 -3.75 19.01
N THR A 9 8.66 -3.14 18.36
CA THR A 9 8.88 -1.69 18.41
C THR A 9 8.12 -1.01 17.30
N VAL A 10 7.32 0.00 17.63
CA VAL A 10 6.62 0.82 16.63
C VAL A 10 7.54 1.92 16.13
N VAL A 11 7.65 2.02 14.82
CA VAL A 11 8.55 2.93 14.12
C VAL A 11 7.74 3.86 13.24
N ILE A 12 7.79 5.16 13.55
CA ILE A 12 7.09 6.23 12.81
C ILE A 12 8.12 7.24 12.30
N PRO A 13 8.53 7.16 11.03
CA PRO A 13 9.47 8.11 10.46
C PRO A 13 8.78 9.47 10.28
N ARG A 14 9.34 10.52 10.90
CA ARG A 14 8.83 11.89 10.80
C ARG A 14 9.82 12.76 10.05
N ARG A 15 9.33 13.43 9.01
CA ARG A 15 10.13 14.34 8.19
C ARG A 15 10.67 15.49 9.04
N GLY A 16 11.97 15.81 8.86
CA GLY A 16 12.65 16.88 9.60
C GLY A 16 13.00 16.57 11.05
N ILE A 17 12.60 15.40 11.58
CA ILE A 17 12.89 15.02 12.97
C ILE A 17 13.95 13.92 13.02
N ASN A 18 13.73 12.83 12.29
CA ASN A 18 14.62 11.67 12.35
C ASN A 18 15.19 11.25 10.98
N ASP A 19 14.97 12.05 9.94
CA ASP A 19 15.49 11.80 8.59
C ASP A 19 16.82 12.52 8.28
N GLU A 20 17.24 13.49 9.11
CA GLU A 20 18.46 14.30 8.91
C GLU A 20 18.57 14.89 7.48
N GLY A 21 17.44 15.15 6.82
CA GLY A 21 17.40 15.58 5.43
C GLY A 21 17.71 14.50 4.39
N LYS A 22 17.94 13.24 4.82
CA LYS A 22 18.26 12.10 3.94
C LYS A 22 17.03 11.26 3.54
N GLY A 23 15.85 11.64 4.03
CA GLY A 23 14.57 11.05 3.64
C GLY A 23 14.11 9.84 4.47
N LYS A 24 12.90 9.34 4.14
CA LYS A 24 12.17 8.33 4.92
C LYS A 24 12.96 7.04 5.15
N LYS A 25 13.66 6.52 4.15
CA LYS A 25 14.40 5.24 4.27
C LYS A 25 15.54 5.34 5.28
N HIS A 26 16.23 6.47 5.32
CA HIS A 26 17.28 6.72 6.30
C HIS A 26 16.70 6.85 7.71
N ALA A 27 15.57 7.56 7.85
CA ALA A 27 14.86 7.64 9.12
C ALA A 27 14.44 6.26 9.63
N LEU A 28 13.87 5.43 8.76
CA LEU A 28 13.52 4.04 9.09
C LEU A 28 14.75 3.25 9.52
N TYR A 29 15.85 3.33 8.78
CA TYR A 29 17.09 2.62 9.12
C TYR A 29 17.58 2.97 10.53
N ARG A 30 17.62 4.25 10.88
CA ARG A 30 18.04 4.70 12.21
C ARG A 30 17.13 4.20 13.31
N LEU A 31 15.82 4.36 13.13
CA LEU A 31 14.83 3.95 14.13
C LEU A 31 14.81 2.42 14.31
N ILE A 32 14.93 1.66 13.22
CA ILE A 32 14.96 0.20 13.25
C ILE A 32 16.27 -0.32 13.82
N SER A 33 17.40 0.33 13.52
CA SER A 33 18.70 -0.03 14.13
C SER A 33 18.71 0.14 15.64
N ALA A 34 18.04 1.17 16.14
CA ALA A 34 17.92 1.44 17.57
C ALA A 34 16.85 0.59 18.29
N ALA A 35 16.00 -0.13 17.55
CA ALA A 35 15.01 -1.01 18.16
C ALA A 35 15.68 -2.25 18.77
N GLU A 36 15.20 -2.69 19.94
CA GLU A 36 15.73 -3.88 20.63
C GLU A 36 14.85 -5.12 20.46
N THR A 37 13.66 -4.96 19.90
CA THR A 37 12.68 -6.05 19.71
C THR A 37 12.93 -6.86 18.44
N GLU A 38 12.45 -8.11 18.41
CA GLU A 38 12.55 -9.02 17.25
C GLU A 38 11.84 -8.47 16.01
N TYR A 39 10.73 -7.74 16.22
CA TYR A 39 9.91 -7.18 15.14
C TYR A 39 9.84 -5.66 15.25
N VAL A 40 9.64 -5.02 14.09
CA VAL A 40 9.37 -3.59 13.98
C VAL A 40 8.04 -3.39 13.25
N TRP A 41 7.23 -2.47 13.76
CA TRP A 41 5.96 -2.09 13.14
C TRP A 41 6.07 -0.69 12.56
N MET A 42 6.24 -0.63 11.26
CA MET A 42 6.34 0.62 10.50
C MET A 42 4.95 1.21 10.27
N GLN A 43 4.83 2.50 10.54
CA GLN A 43 3.61 3.29 10.34
C GLN A 43 3.97 4.64 9.76
N ASP A 44 3.14 5.17 8.85
CA ASP A 44 3.26 6.58 8.46
C ASP A 44 2.68 7.48 9.57
N ASP A 45 3.11 8.71 9.63
CA ASP A 45 2.70 9.66 10.68
C ASP A 45 1.30 10.25 10.47
N ASP A 46 0.71 10.02 9.30
CA ASP A 46 -0.62 10.47 8.90
C ASP A 46 -1.70 9.37 8.94
N VAL A 47 -1.39 8.18 9.49
CA VAL A 47 -2.38 7.12 9.66
C VAL A 47 -3.09 7.20 11.01
N ALA A 48 -4.38 6.84 11.04
CA ALA A 48 -5.18 6.69 12.24
C ALA A 48 -5.60 5.22 12.44
N PHE A 49 -6.05 4.87 13.64
CA PHE A 49 -6.62 3.55 13.94
C PHE A 49 -8.08 3.68 14.37
N ALA A 50 -8.94 2.69 13.99
CA ALA A 50 -10.41 2.69 14.10
C ALA A 50 -10.81 2.73 15.55
N ALA A 51 -10.43 3.01 16.56
CA ALA A 51 -11.00 3.15 17.92
C ALA A 51 -10.48 4.41 18.60
N ASN A 52 -11.17 5.52 18.40
CA ASN A 52 -10.96 6.80 19.09
C ASN A 52 -9.52 7.35 18.96
N GLY A 53 -8.82 7.11 17.82
CA GLY A 53 -7.45 7.54 17.61
C GLY A 53 -6.42 6.88 18.54
N LYS A 54 -6.84 5.99 19.44
CA LYS A 54 -5.96 5.20 20.29
C LYS A 54 -5.88 3.78 19.72
N ARG A 55 -4.66 3.26 19.60
CA ARG A 55 -4.45 1.84 19.29
C ARG A 55 -5.18 1.01 20.35
N LYS A 56 -6.23 0.27 19.98
CA LYS A 56 -6.74 -0.80 20.86
C LYS A 56 -5.70 -1.91 21.05
N SER A 57 -4.63 -1.89 20.29
CA SER A 57 -3.65 -2.96 20.16
C SER A 57 -2.53 -2.93 21.20
N GLU A 58 -2.58 -2.09 22.22
CA GLU A 58 -1.62 -2.26 23.33
C GLU A 58 -1.71 -3.65 23.97
N ASN A 59 -2.87 -4.32 23.82
CA ASN A 59 -3.09 -5.70 24.23
C ASN A 59 -3.43 -6.64 23.04
N GLY A 60 -3.28 -6.19 21.80
CA GLY A 60 -3.59 -6.97 20.59
C GLY A 60 -2.66 -8.18 20.45
N LYS A 61 -3.23 -9.33 20.12
CA LYS A 61 -2.46 -10.53 19.79
C LYS A 61 -2.28 -10.59 18.28
N VAL A 62 -1.04 -10.61 17.83
CA VAL A 62 -0.68 -10.78 16.44
C VAL A 62 0.05 -12.10 16.22
N ASN A 63 -0.20 -12.76 15.10
CA ASN A 63 0.58 -13.92 14.71
C ASN A 63 1.86 -13.48 14.01
N LEU A 64 2.99 -13.61 14.70
CA LEU A 64 4.33 -13.21 14.22
C LEU A 64 5.12 -14.38 13.61
N ASP A 65 4.45 -15.33 12.95
CA ASP A 65 5.10 -16.47 12.31
C ASP A 65 5.64 -16.17 10.90
N SER A 66 5.71 -14.89 10.51
CA SER A 66 6.22 -14.44 9.21
C SER A 66 7.37 -13.47 9.36
N ASP A 67 8.19 -13.35 8.31
CA ASP A 67 9.27 -12.36 8.27
C ASP A 67 8.73 -10.97 7.89
N LEU A 68 7.66 -10.94 7.08
CA LEU A 68 6.92 -9.73 6.69
C LEU A 68 5.42 -9.97 6.84
N LEU A 69 4.74 -9.11 7.59
CA LEU A 69 3.31 -9.19 7.82
C LEU A 69 2.63 -7.91 7.35
N PHE A 70 1.80 -8.02 6.32
CA PHE A 70 0.95 -6.92 5.88
C PHE A 70 -0.23 -6.76 6.82
N LEU A 71 -0.41 -5.56 7.33
CA LEU A 71 -1.62 -5.19 8.03
C LEU A 71 -2.51 -4.39 7.10
N THR A 72 -3.81 -4.61 7.21
CA THR A 72 -4.75 -3.98 6.31
C THR A 72 -4.87 -2.49 6.54
N LEU A 73 -5.23 -1.79 5.46
CA LEU A 73 -5.53 -0.37 5.46
C LEU A 73 -6.95 -0.16 4.95
N ARG A 74 -7.61 0.89 5.41
CA ARG A 74 -8.89 1.37 4.91
C ARG A 74 -8.79 2.86 4.63
N MET A 75 -9.38 3.30 3.52
CA MET A 75 -9.45 4.73 3.22
C MET A 75 -10.81 5.27 3.63
N GLU A 76 -10.82 6.31 4.45
CA GLU A 76 -12.03 6.94 4.95
C GLU A 76 -11.92 8.46 4.83
N SER A 77 -12.98 9.10 4.34
CA SER A 77 -13.12 10.56 4.38
C SER A 77 -13.49 11.04 5.78
N GLU A 78 -13.04 12.22 6.14
CA GLU A 78 -13.49 12.91 7.35
C GLU A 78 -14.83 13.64 7.14
N SER A 79 -15.23 13.84 5.88
CA SER A 79 -16.48 14.48 5.52
C SER A 79 -17.65 13.49 5.55
N GLU A 80 -18.77 13.88 6.12
CA GLU A 80 -20.05 13.15 6.02
C GLU A 80 -20.54 13.08 4.56
N HIS A 81 -20.15 14.04 3.73
CA HIS A 81 -20.45 14.10 2.31
C HIS A 81 -19.17 14.13 1.46
N PRO A 82 -18.49 12.97 1.26
CA PRO A 82 -17.28 12.89 0.49
C PRO A 82 -17.47 13.41 -0.94
N SER A 83 -16.51 14.22 -1.40
CA SER A 83 -16.48 14.69 -2.79
C SER A 83 -16.36 13.52 -3.78
N LEU A 84 -16.61 13.77 -5.05
CA LEU A 84 -16.45 12.74 -6.09
C LEU A 84 -15.02 12.18 -6.11
N LEU A 85 -14.02 13.05 -5.97
CA LEU A 85 -12.62 12.64 -5.91
C LEU A 85 -12.34 11.69 -4.75
N GLU A 86 -12.85 12.00 -3.56
CA GLU A 86 -12.66 11.15 -2.37
C GLU A 86 -13.36 9.79 -2.56
N ARG A 87 -14.59 9.78 -3.07
CA ARG A 87 -15.33 8.53 -3.34
C ARG A 87 -14.62 7.64 -4.35
N LEU A 88 -14.05 8.21 -5.42
CA LEU A 88 -13.27 7.45 -6.40
C LEU A 88 -11.99 6.87 -5.80
N GLN A 89 -11.29 7.64 -4.95
CA GLN A 89 -10.10 7.15 -4.24
C GLN A 89 -10.44 6.02 -3.26
N ILE A 90 -11.54 6.14 -2.51
CA ILE A 90 -11.99 5.10 -1.59
C ILE A 90 -12.28 3.81 -2.35
N ALA A 91 -12.98 3.89 -3.49
CA ALA A 91 -13.27 2.73 -4.32
C ALA A 91 -12.01 2.09 -4.91
N GLU A 92 -11.10 2.89 -5.48
CA GLU A 92 -9.81 2.43 -6.01
C GLU A 92 -8.99 1.76 -4.91
N TYR A 93 -8.89 2.40 -3.74
CA TYR A 93 -8.09 1.91 -2.64
C TYR A 93 -8.64 0.59 -2.08
N ALA A 94 -9.96 0.43 -2.01
CA ALA A 94 -10.60 -0.82 -1.62
C ALA A 94 -10.24 -1.97 -2.58
N ALA A 95 -10.26 -1.73 -3.90
CA ALA A 95 -9.83 -2.71 -4.90
C ALA A 95 -8.35 -3.09 -4.72
N ILE A 96 -7.47 -2.10 -4.58
CA ILE A 96 -6.02 -2.29 -4.36
C ILE A 96 -5.77 -3.10 -3.10
N GLN A 97 -6.41 -2.78 -1.98
CA GLN A 97 -6.24 -3.49 -0.72
C GLN A 97 -6.72 -4.94 -0.82
N GLN A 98 -7.86 -5.19 -1.46
CA GLN A 98 -8.34 -6.56 -1.64
C GLN A 98 -7.42 -7.38 -2.56
N LEU A 99 -6.90 -6.79 -3.63
CA LEU A 99 -5.92 -7.44 -4.50
C LEU A 99 -4.63 -7.78 -3.72
N THR A 100 -4.14 -6.85 -2.90
CA THR A 100 -2.98 -7.05 -2.02
C THR A 100 -3.19 -8.27 -1.10
N ILE A 101 -4.34 -8.34 -0.44
CA ILE A 101 -4.71 -9.44 0.47
C ILE A 101 -4.77 -10.77 -0.27
N GLU A 102 -5.52 -10.83 -1.39
CA GLU A 102 -5.73 -12.08 -2.14
C GLU A 102 -4.42 -12.63 -2.72
N THR A 103 -3.55 -11.75 -3.24
CA THR A 103 -2.27 -12.17 -3.81
C THR A 103 -1.29 -12.62 -2.74
N ALA A 104 -1.23 -11.92 -1.60
CA ALA A 104 -0.39 -12.31 -0.47
C ALA A 104 -0.80 -13.67 0.13
N LYS A 105 -2.12 -13.92 0.31
CA LYS A 105 -2.65 -15.20 0.79
C LYS A 105 -2.30 -16.38 -0.13
N ARG A 106 -2.13 -16.12 -1.41
CA ARG A 106 -1.75 -17.14 -2.41
C ARG A 106 -0.24 -17.31 -2.58
N GLY A 107 0.58 -16.60 -1.79
CA GLY A 107 2.04 -16.62 -1.90
C GLY A 107 2.60 -15.81 -3.08
N HIS A 108 1.77 -15.03 -3.76
CA HIS A 108 2.13 -14.19 -4.92
C HIS A 108 1.93 -12.71 -4.62
N ALA A 109 2.38 -12.25 -3.45
CA ALA A 109 2.24 -10.86 -3.04
C ALA A 109 2.77 -9.90 -4.12
N VAL A 110 1.92 -8.97 -4.57
CA VAL A 110 2.23 -8.00 -5.64
C VAL A 110 2.35 -6.57 -5.14
N MET A 111 1.89 -6.32 -3.92
CA MET A 111 1.89 -4.98 -3.32
C MET A 111 1.94 -5.07 -1.80
N CYS A 112 2.47 -4.05 -1.15
CA CYS A 112 2.31 -3.79 0.27
C CYS A 112 2.35 -2.28 0.53
N SER A 113 2.13 -1.86 1.76
CA SER A 113 2.19 -0.44 2.13
C SER A 113 2.99 -0.25 3.39
N GLY A 114 3.98 0.63 3.34
CA GLY A 114 4.78 1.03 4.50
C GLY A 114 4.00 1.81 5.56
N ALA A 115 2.75 2.17 5.28
CA ALA A 115 1.88 2.86 6.23
C ALA A 115 1.38 1.97 7.38
N ASN A 116 1.40 0.63 7.20
CA ASN A 116 0.97 -0.32 8.22
C ASN A 116 1.59 -1.71 7.95
N LEU A 117 2.85 -1.90 8.35
CA LEU A 117 3.64 -3.06 7.96
C LEU A 117 4.52 -3.52 9.12
N ILE A 118 4.48 -4.82 9.46
CA ILE A 118 5.37 -5.42 10.45
C ILE A 118 6.43 -6.25 9.73
N ALA A 119 7.68 -6.11 10.14
CA ALA A 119 8.78 -6.90 9.62
C ALA A 119 9.69 -7.41 10.75
N LYS A 120 10.35 -8.56 10.55
CA LYS A 120 11.48 -8.93 11.39
C LYS A 120 12.59 -7.91 11.24
N ARG A 121 13.05 -7.37 12.37
CA ARG A 121 14.04 -6.31 12.46
C ARG A 121 15.31 -6.64 11.66
N ASP A 122 15.91 -7.79 11.93
CA ASP A 122 17.18 -8.15 11.31
C ASP A 122 17.02 -8.37 9.80
N ARG A 123 15.90 -8.96 9.35
CA ARG A 123 15.60 -9.14 7.91
C ARG A 123 15.39 -7.81 7.20
N TRP A 124 14.79 -6.84 7.88
CA TRP A 124 14.65 -5.49 7.35
C TRP A 124 16.02 -4.80 7.19
N LEU A 125 16.88 -4.87 8.23
CA LEU A 125 18.21 -4.27 8.20
C LEU A 125 19.10 -4.89 7.11
N GLU A 126 19.06 -6.22 6.96
CA GLU A 126 19.77 -6.94 5.89
C GLU A 126 19.26 -6.56 4.47
N SER A 127 18.06 -6.00 4.36
CA SER A 127 17.47 -5.57 3.09
C SER A 127 17.72 -4.10 2.76
N TYR A 128 18.39 -3.33 3.60
CA TYR A 128 18.46 -1.88 3.47
C TYR A 128 19.01 -1.40 2.12
N GLU A 129 20.09 -2.00 1.64
CA GLU A 129 20.65 -1.64 0.33
C GLU A 129 19.71 -1.99 -0.83
N ASP A 130 18.93 -3.05 -0.69
CA ASP A 130 17.90 -3.43 -1.67
C ASP A 130 16.74 -2.43 -1.74
N LEU A 131 16.55 -1.61 -0.71
CA LEU A 131 15.50 -0.58 -0.68
C LEU A 131 15.82 0.61 -1.60
N HIS A 132 17.00 0.62 -2.24
CA HIS A 132 17.44 1.76 -3.04
C HIS A 132 17.41 3.07 -2.24
N PRO A 133 18.34 3.26 -1.26
CA PRO A 133 18.35 4.44 -0.38
C PRO A 133 18.42 5.76 -1.13
N GLU A 134 18.98 5.76 -2.33
CA GLU A 134 19.09 6.91 -3.24
C GLU A 134 17.74 7.36 -3.84
N ILE A 135 16.71 6.51 -3.77
CA ILE A 135 15.36 6.83 -4.26
C ILE A 135 14.48 7.28 -3.09
N PRO A 136 13.91 8.49 -3.09
CA PRO A 136 13.20 9.03 -1.92
C PRO A 136 11.93 8.29 -1.47
N SER A 137 11.45 7.28 -2.21
CA SER A 137 10.21 6.55 -1.89
C SER A 137 10.24 5.10 -2.35
N GLY A 138 9.22 4.30 -2.00
CA GLY A 138 9.10 2.89 -2.39
C GLY A 138 9.82 1.94 -1.44
N ASP A 139 10.06 2.40 -0.22
CA ASP A 139 10.57 1.59 0.88
C ASP A 139 9.79 0.28 1.05
N ASP A 140 8.48 0.34 0.91
CA ASP A 140 7.55 -0.79 0.99
C ASP A 140 7.72 -1.80 -0.15
N MET A 141 7.62 -1.33 -1.38
CA MET A 141 7.66 -2.21 -2.55
C MET A 141 9.04 -2.84 -2.79
N PHE A 142 10.12 -2.09 -2.58
CA PHE A 142 11.47 -2.66 -2.66
C PHE A 142 11.75 -3.64 -1.52
N LEU A 143 11.20 -3.38 -0.32
CA LEU A 143 11.27 -4.34 0.78
C LEU A 143 10.54 -5.64 0.40
N LEU A 144 9.34 -5.55 -0.17
CA LEU A 144 8.60 -6.71 -0.65
C LEU A 144 9.42 -7.51 -1.67
N GLU A 145 10.03 -6.86 -2.67
CA GLU A 145 10.89 -7.53 -3.66
C GLU A 145 12.11 -8.22 -3.01
N SER A 146 12.78 -7.54 -2.07
CA SER A 146 13.92 -8.11 -1.34
C SER A 146 13.51 -9.37 -0.58
N PHE A 147 12.39 -9.32 0.16
CA PHE A 147 11.89 -10.45 0.93
C PHE A 147 11.47 -11.62 0.03
N LYS A 148 10.78 -11.36 -1.08
CA LYS A 148 10.41 -12.38 -2.07
C LYS A 148 11.65 -13.04 -2.70
N ARG A 149 12.63 -12.25 -3.12
CA ARG A 149 13.89 -12.74 -3.72
C ARG A 149 14.65 -13.64 -2.76
N ARG A 150 14.60 -13.35 -1.46
CA ARG A 150 15.26 -14.11 -0.39
C ARG A 150 14.44 -15.31 0.10
N GLY A 151 13.25 -15.54 -0.46
CA GLY A 151 12.36 -16.64 -0.07
C GLY A 151 11.82 -16.52 1.37
N LEU A 152 11.75 -15.30 1.91
CA LEU A 152 11.28 -15.03 3.26
C LEU A 152 9.75 -15.18 3.33
N LYS A 153 9.25 -15.56 4.51
CA LYS A 153 7.83 -15.81 4.73
C LYS A 153 7.04 -14.51 4.80
N ILE A 154 6.11 -14.33 3.88
CA ILE A 154 5.21 -13.17 3.79
C ILE A 154 3.80 -13.61 4.16
N ALA A 155 3.12 -12.83 5.01
CA ALA A 155 1.76 -13.08 5.43
C ALA A 155 0.92 -11.79 5.42
N VAL A 156 -0.40 -11.93 5.58
CA VAL A 156 -1.33 -10.81 5.72
C VAL A 156 -2.26 -11.05 6.91
N SER A 157 -2.53 -10.00 7.67
CA SER A 157 -3.52 -9.99 8.74
C SER A 157 -4.67 -9.06 8.38
N GLU A 158 -5.90 -9.59 8.46
CA GLU A 158 -7.14 -8.82 8.24
C GLU A 158 -7.82 -8.44 9.55
N SER A 159 -7.05 -8.39 10.67
CA SER A 159 -7.59 -7.96 11.95
C SER A 159 -8.07 -6.51 11.87
N GLU A 160 -9.34 -6.28 12.17
CA GLU A 160 -9.92 -4.92 12.23
C GLU A 160 -9.24 -4.05 13.31
N GLU A 161 -8.77 -4.66 14.40
CA GLU A 161 -8.06 -3.94 15.46
C GLU A 161 -6.70 -3.38 15.01
N LEU A 162 -6.09 -4.02 14.01
CA LEU A 162 -4.81 -3.64 13.42
C LEU A 162 -4.95 -2.90 12.10
N THR A 163 -6.19 -2.69 11.63
CA THR A 163 -6.45 -1.96 10.39
C THR A 163 -6.21 -0.46 10.61
N ALA A 164 -5.30 0.11 9.85
CA ALA A 164 -5.05 1.54 9.87
C ALA A 164 -5.94 2.28 8.86
N ILE A 165 -6.31 3.51 9.20
CA ILE A 165 -7.12 4.39 8.37
C ILE A 165 -6.21 5.42 7.70
N VAL A 166 -6.32 5.53 6.39
CA VAL A 166 -5.68 6.56 5.58
C VAL A 166 -6.73 7.53 5.04
N ARG A 167 -6.33 8.78 4.78
CA ARG A 167 -7.23 9.81 4.29
C ARG A 167 -7.09 10.00 2.78
N PRO A 168 -8.20 10.17 2.03
CA PRO A 168 -8.14 10.52 0.62
C PRO A 168 -7.62 11.95 0.44
N HIS A 169 -6.98 12.22 -0.68
CA HIS A 169 -6.65 13.58 -1.07
C HIS A 169 -7.91 14.36 -1.43
N THR A 170 -8.00 15.59 -0.96
CA THR A 170 -9.09 16.54 -1.30
C THR A 170 -8.83 17.31 -2.59
N SER A 171 -7.58 17.25 -3.11
CA SER A 171 -7.13 17.98 -4.30
C SER A 171 -6.69 17.03 -5.41
N TRP A 172 -7.22 17.22 -6.63
CA TRP A 172 -6.79 16.51 -7.83
C TRP A 172 -5.27 16.60 -8.07
N LYS A 173 -4.67 17.76 -7.81
CA LYS A 173 -3.23 17.96 -7.96
C LYS A 173 -2.43 17.07 -7.00
N ALA A 174 -2.83 16.97 -5.75
CA ALA A 174 -2.17 16.11 -4.76
C ALA A 174 -2.34 14.64 -5.11
N PHE A 175 -3.56 14.24 -5.48
CA PHE A 175 -3.89 12.89 -5.93
C PHE A 175 -3.01 12.45 -7.11
N PHE A 176 -3.00 13.20 -8.22
CA PHE A 176 -2.20 12.85 -9.38
C PHE A 176 -0.70 12.85 -9.10
N ARG A 177 -0.22 13.78 -8.27
CA ARG A 177 1.19 13.78 -7.85
C ARG A 177 1.56 12.49 -7.13
N GLN A 178 0.73 12.02 -6.23
CA GLN A 178 0.95 10.75 -5.52
C GLN A 178 0.98 9.57 -6.49
N ARG A 179 0.01 9.48 -7.40
CA ARG A 179 -0.10 8.37 -8.36
C ARG A 179 1.04 8.36 -9.38
N MET A 180 1.46 9.52 -9.90
CA MET A 180 2.64 9.64 -10.77
C MET A 180 3.92 9.22 -10.04
N ARG A 181 4.07 9.57 -8.75
CA ARG A 181 5.19 9.12 -7.93
C ARG A 181 5.19 7.59 -7.75
N TRP A 182 4.04 6.96 -7.63
CA TRP A 182 3.94 5.50 -7.58
C TRP A 182 4.29 4.88 -8.94
N ALA A 183 3.70 5.35 -10.01
CA ALA A 183 3.93 4.85 -11.36
C ALA A 183 5.37 5.03 -11.84
N GLY A 184 6.04 6.13 -11.47
CA GLY A 184 7.43 6.40 -11.85
C GLY A 184 8.45 5.40 -11.30
N LYS A 185 8.07 4.56 -10.33
CA LYS A 185 8.92 3.47 -9.82
C LYS A 185 8.74 2.15 -10.58
N ALA A 186 7.66 2.00 -11.32
CA ALA A 186 7.34 0.74 -12.00
C ALA A 186 8.49 0.17 -12.86
N PRO A 187 9.28 0.97 -13.59
CA PRO A 187 10.42 0.45 -14.37
C PRO A 187 11.56 -0.14 -13.53
N LYS A 188 11.57 0.10 -12.21
CA LYS A 188 12.61 -0.38 -11.31
C LYS A 188 12.28 -1.73 -10.66
N TYR A 189 11.03 -2.15 -10.72
CA TYR A 189 10.61 -3.44 -10.19
C TYR A 189 11.08 -4.60 -11.07
N LYS A 190 11.53 -5.67 -10.42
CA LYS A 190 12.08 -6.87 -11.09
C LYS A 190 11.30 -8.16 -10.73
N ASP A 191 10.46 -8.10 -9.70
CA ASP A 191 9.66 -9.26 -9.29
C ASP A 191 8.63 -9.63 -10.35
N LYS A 192 8.59 -10.92 -10.71
CA LYS A 192 7.76 -11.45 -11.80
C LYS A 192 6.26 -11.31 -11.51
N ASP A 193 5.83 -11.46 -10.27
CA ASP A 193 4.40 -11.36 -9.91
C ASP A 193 3.95 -9.90 -10.00
N ILE A 194 4.78 -8.96 -9.52
CA ILE A 194 4.52 -7.51 -9.61
C ILE A 194 4.43 -7.10 -11.09
N LEU A 195 5.39 -7.51 -11.91
CA LEU A 195 5.40 -7.18 -13.34
C LEU A 195 4.22 -7.80 -14.09
N ARG A 196 3.89 -9.07 -13.82
CA ARG A 196 2.71 -9.73 -14.43
C ARG A 196 1.42 -9.06 -14.03
N CYS A 197 1.23 -8.76 -12.74
CA CYS A 197 0.05 -8.06 -12.27
C CYS A 197 -0.08 -6.68 -12.94
N GLY A 198 0.99 -5.90 -12.98
CA GLY A 198 1.03 -4.61 -13.65
C GLY A 198 0.71 -4.70 -15.14
N ALA A 199 1.27 -5.70 -15.84
CA ALA A 199 1.01 -5.95 -17.25
C ALA A 199 -0.45 -6.34 -17.52
N ILE A 200 -1.06 -7.18 -16.66
CA ILE A 200 -2.48 -7.56 -16.79
C ILE A 200 -3.36 -6.34 -16.58
N VAL A 201 -3.13 -5.56 -15.52
CA VAL A 201 -3.91 -4.34 -15.23
C VAL A 201 -3.80 -3.34 -16.39
N LEU A 202 -2.59 -3.05 -16.85
CA LEU A 202 -2.37 -2.15 -17.98
C LEU A 202 -3.01 -2.68 -19.26
N GLY A 203 -2.78 -3.95 -19.60
CA GLY A 203 -3.31 -4.60 -20.80
C GLY A 203 -4.83 -4.59 -20.86
N MET A 204 -5.51 -4.91 -19.74
CA MET A 204 -6.98 -4.88 -19.65
C MET A 204 -7.53 -3.46 -19.82
N ASN A 205 -6.85 -2.45 -19.28
CA ASN A 205 -7.25 -1.06 -19.45
C ASN A 205 -7.02 -0.54 -20.88
N LEU A 206 -5.91 -0.91 -21.52
CA LEU A 206 -5.67 -0.59 -22.94
C LEU A 206 -6.69 -1.29 -23.84
N LEU A 207 -6.97 -2.56 -23.57
CA LEU A 207 -7.97 -3.31 -24.33
C LEU A 207 -9.37 -2.70 -24.18
N GLN A 208 -9.74 -2.19 -23.00
CA GLN A 208 -11.01 -1.50 -22.77
C GLN A 208 -11.16 -0.23 -23.62
N LEU A 209 -10.07 0.51 -23.90
CA LEU A 209 -10.12 1.69 -24.79
C LEU A 209 -10.44 1.33 -26.23
N VAL A 210 -9.97 0.17 -26.69
CA VAL A 210 -10.21 -0.31 -28.08
C VAL A 210 -11.52 -1.10 -28.18
N CYS A 211 -11.85 -1.86 -27.14
CA CYS A 211 -13.04 -2.71 -27.06
C CYS A 211 -13.79 -2.49 -25.75
N PRO A 212 -14.74 -1.53 -25.71
CA PRO A 212 -15.49 -1.22 -24.47
C PRO A 212 -16.26 -2.41 -23.87
N LEU A 213 -16.53 -3.46 -24.66
CA LEU A 213 -17.16 -4.68 -24.18
C LEU A 213 -16.35 -5.41 -23.08
N VAL A 214 -15.04 -5.15 -23.01
CA VAL A 214 -14.16 -5.64 -21.92
C VAL A 214 -14.69 -5.21 -20.56
N LEU A 215 -15.36 -4.08 -20.46
CA LEU A 215 -16.00 -3.59 -19.23
C LEU A 215 -17.00 -4.60 -18.66
N LEU A 216 -17.72 -5.35 -19.53
CA LEU A 216 -18.70 -6.35 -19.08
C LEU A 216 -18.04 -7.50 -18.28
N VAL A 217 -16.76 -7.80 -18.53
CA VAL A 217 -16.01 -8.83 -17.81
C VAL A 217 -15.21 -8.22 -16.66
N LYS A 218 -14.55 -7.10 -16.89
CA LYS A 218 -13.67 -6.43 -15.93
C LYS A 218 -14.45 -5.87 -14.74
N PHE A 219 -15.54 -5.14 -14.99
CA PHE A 219 -16.31 -4.47 -13.94
C PHE A 219 -16.86 -5.42 -12.87
N PRO A 220 -17.49 -6.58 -13.18
CA PRO A 220 -17.95 -7.50 -12.14
C PRO A 220 -16.82 -8.02 -11.23
N ILE A 221 -15.62 -8.23 -11.80
CA ILE A 221 -14.46 -8.71 -11.06
C ILE A 221 -13.98 -7.63 -10.11
N GLU A 222 -13.75 -6.41 -10.59
CA GLU A 222 -13.27 -5.29 -9.77
C GLU A 222 -14.31 -4.84 -8.75
N TYR A 223 -15.59 -4.78 -9.13
CA TYR A 223 -16.68 -4.47 -8.20
C TYR A 223 -16.77 -5.50 -7.06
N ARG A 224 -16.53 -6.78 -7.35
CA ARG A 224 -16.45 -7.82 -6.31
C ARG A 224 -15.27 -7.60 -5.36
N LEU A 225 -14.11 -7.19 -5.86
CA LEU A 225 -12.96 -6.85 -5.02
C LEU A 225 -13.28 -5.66 -4.12
N ILE A 226 -13.82 -4.58 -4.68
CA ILE A 226 -14.24 -3.38 -3.94
C ILE A 226 -15.21 -3.78 -2.82
N ARG A 227 -16.30 -4.50 -3.16
CA ARG A 227 -17.37 -4.85 -2.20
C ARG A 227 -16.94 -5.83 -1.11
N ARG A 228 -15.90 -6.63 -1.35
CA ARG A 228 -15.32 -7.48 -0.30
C ARG A 228 -14.61 -6.66 0.75
N ARG A 229 -13.95 -5.57 0.35
CA ARG A 229 -13.19 -4.72 1.24
C ARG A 229 -14.02 -3.59 1.84
N ASP A 230 -14.85 -2.94 1.03
CA ASP A 230 -15.70 -1.82 1.45
C ASP A 230 -17.12 -1.94 0.87
N LYS A 231 -18.06 -2.26 1.73
CA LYS A 231 -19.48 -2.40 1.37
C LYS A 231 -20.19 -1.05 1.19
N SER A 232 -19.61 0.08 1.59
CA SER A 232 -20.20 1.40 1.47
C SER A 232 -20.11 1.96 0.04
N VAL A 233 -19.15 1.48 -0.76
CA VAL A 233 -18.96 1.97 -2.13
C VAL A 233 -20.17 1.65 -3.01
N SER A 234 -20.78 2.69 -3.57
CA SER A 234 -21.94 2.55 -4.43
C SER A 234 -21.57 1.96 -5.80
N LEU A 235 -22.52 1.25 -6.42
CA LEU A 235 -22.38 0.74 -7.79
C LEU A 235 -22.00 1.84 -8.80
N GLY A 236 -22.65 3.01 -8.68
CA GLY A 236 -22.40 4.15 -9.58
C GLY A 236 -20.96 4.68 -9.44
N THR A 237 -20.43 4.77 -8.22
CA THR A 237 -19.03 5.19 -7.99
C THR A 237 -18.05 4.19 -8.58
N ALA A 238 -18.27 2.89 -8.37
CA ALA A 238 -17.43 1.85 -8.92
C ALA A 238 -17.47 1.82 -10.45
N LEU A 239 -18.66 1.95 -11.06
CA LEU A 239 -18.81 2.01 -12.52
C LEU A 239 -18.13 3.25 -13.13
N LEU A 240 -18.29 4.41 -12.50
CA LEU A 240 -17.61 5.62 -12.95
C LEU A 240 -16.09 5.47 -12.87
N LEU A 241 -15.58 4.90 -11.77
CA LEU A 241 -14.15 4.60 -11.65
C LEU A 241 -13.67 3.74 -12.83
N GLU A 242 -14.38 2.66 -13.15
CA GLU A 242 -14.03 1.75 -14.23
C GLU A 242 -14.02 2.43 -15.61
N ILE A 243 -14.96 3.34 -15.85
CA ILE A 243 -15.03 4.08 -17.13
C ILE A 243 -13.84 5.04 -17.27
N VAL A 244 -13.45 5.73 -16.21
CA VAL A 244 -12.36 6.72 -16.28
C VAL A 244 -10.97 6.10 -16.08
N TYR A 245 -10.89 4.90 -15.53
CA TYR A 245 -9.64 4.26 -15.12
C TYR A 245 -8.63 4.07 -16.26
N PRO A 246 -9.01 3.67 -17.49
CA PRO A 246 -8.06 3.53 -18.59
C PRO A 246 -7.32 4.83 -18.95
N ILE A 247 -8.05 5.95 -18.97
CA ILE A 247 -7.44 7.26 -19.22
C ILE A 247 -6.57 7.70 -18.04
N TYR A 248 -7.08 7.50 -16.85
CA TYR A 248 -6.40 7.82 -15.59
C TYR A 248 -5.06 7.07 -15.46
N ILE A 249 -5.02 5.75 -15.70
CA ILE A 249 -3.80 4.94 -15.57
C ILE A 249 -2.75 5.35 -16.60
N LEU A 250 -3.16 5.62 -17.86
CA LEU A 250 -2.25 6.12 -18.90
C LEU A 250 -1.67 7.49 -18.52
N TYR A 251 -2.50 8.41 -18.08
CA TYR A 251 -2.06 9.75 -17.65
C TYR A 251 -1.03 9.67 -16.52
N THR A 252 -1.30 8.84 -15.51
CA THR A 252 -0.39 8.70 -14.36
C THR A 252 0.89 7.95 -14.72
N LEU A 253 0.83 6.95 -15.60
CA LEU A 253 1.99 6.20 -16.07
C LEU A 253 2.91 7.11 -16.90
N ILE A 254 2.37 7.80 -17.91
CA ILE A 254 3.12 8.76 -18.73
C ILE A 254 3.71 9.86 -17.85
N GLY A 255 2.89 10.47 -16.98
CA GLY A 255 3.34 11.50 -16.06
C GLY A 255 4.44 11.03 -15.11
N GLY A 256 4.39 9.78 -14.66
CA GLY A 256 5.39 9.17 -13.79
C GLY A 256 6.72 8.89 -14.50
N LEU A 257 6.68 8.52 -15.78
CA LEU A 257 7.90 8.27 -16.57
C LEU A 257 8.66 9.54 -16.92
N PHE A 258 7.95 10.63 -17.24
CA PHE A 258 8.57 11.88 -17.71
C PHE A 258 8.83 12.91 -16.61
N ARG A 259 8.15 12.83 -15.48
CA ARG A 259 8.41 13.67 -14.32
C ARG A 259 9.28 12.94 -13.33
N LYS A 260 10.46 13.49 -13.01
CA LYS A 260 11.19 13.11 -11.79
C LYS A 260 10.39 13.63 -10.59
N CYS A 261 9.28 12.94 -10.26
CA CYS A 261 8.38 13.28 -9.15
C CYS A 261 8.92 12.71 -7.82
N TRP A 262 10.15 13.03 -7.51
CA TRP A 262 10.79 12.62 -6.24
C TRP A 262 10.78 13.72 -5.21
#